data_058b588b84c2580b351ab02728401a26
#
_entry.id   058b588b84c2580b351ab02728401a26
#
_cell.length_a   1.000
_cell.length_b   1.000
_cell.length_c   1.000
_cell.angle_alpha   90.00
_cell.angle_beta   90.00
_cell.angle_gamma   90.00
#
_symmetry.space_group_name_H-M   'P 1'
#
loop_
_entity.id
_entity.type
_entity.pdbx_description
1 polymer ?
#
loop_
_entity_poly.entity_id
_entity_poly.type
_entity_poly.pdbx_seq_one_letter_code
_entity_poly.pdbx_strand_id
1 'polypeptide(L)'
;MQAFLVRIVSAVILLTSLQAWAAEINTQDPYKLIEQVSNQTFDRFKRDKAIIDQDLSHLKVIVADELMPYVDYKYAAYKVMGQYLRETSDDQRTRFVEAFKGYLIGTYAQALTAYTDQTVAFEPPSDFSKEKMVDVSVQIIEQGRPPIKIQFKARRLKDNSWKAFDLVAEGVSLLASKQSEISNLIRQQGIESVITMLNDKTKQKIDRKLDKEDKAA
;
A
#
# COMPACT_ATOMS: atom_id res chain seq x y z
N MET A 1 -28.29 61.11 38.93
CA MET A 1 -27.25 60.82 37.93
C MET A 1 -27.07 59.34 37.89
N GLN A 2 -27.65 58.74 36.84
CA GLN A 2 -27.76 57.30 36.71
C GLN A 2 -26.51 56.72 36.05
N ALA A 3 -25.85 55.81 36.74
CA ALA A 3 -24.74 55.05 36.23
C ALA A 3 -25.23 53.95 35.28
N PHE A 4 -24.87 54.02 34.03
CA PHE A 4 -25.15 52.99 33.01
C PHE A 4 -24.21 51.83 33.24
N LEU A 5 -24.73 50.72 33.72
CA LEU A 5 -24.07 49.41 33.81
C LEU A 5 -24.14 48.73 32.43
N VAL A 6 -23.05 48.86 31.68
CA VAL A 6 -22.86 48.07 30.45
C VAL A 6 -22.52 46.65 30.84
N ARG A 7 -23.48 45.74 30.68
CA ARG A 7 -23.26 44.28 30.79
C ARG A 7 -22.59 43.81 29.52
N ILE A 8 -21.26 43.58 29.58
CA ILE A 8 -20.51 42.84 28.56
C ILE A 8 -20.84 41.37 28.78
N VAL A 9 -21.75 40.83 27.97
CA VAL A 9 -21.96 39.40 27.85
C VAL A 9 -20.83 38.90 26.97
N SER A 10 -19.77 38.35 27.57
CA SER A 10 -18.74 37.60 26.89
C SER A 10 -19.33 36.27 26.44
N ALA A 11 -19.74 36.24 25.19
CA ALA A 11 -20.06 34.97 24.51
C ALA A 11 -18.74 34.24 24.28
N VAL A 12 -18.37 33.34 25.19
CA VAL A 12 -17.33 32.36 24.98
C VAL A 12 -17.89 31.36 23.97
N ILE A 13 -17.58 31.59 22.69
CA ILE A 13 -17.81 30.58 21.64
C ILE A 13 -16.80 29.48 21.92
N LEU A 14 -17.24 28.41 22.56
CA LEU A 14 -16.58 27.13 22.60
C LEU A 14 -16.54 26.60 21.14
N LEU A 15 -15.46 26.93 20.43
CA LEU A 15 -15.06 26.21 19.24
C LEU A 15 -14.68 24.79 19.67
N THR A 16 -15.68 23.93 19.81
CA THR A 16 -15.45 22.49 19.81
C THR A 16 -14.97 22.14 18.41
N SER A 17 -13.64 22.13 18.25
CA SER A 17 -13.02 21.48 17.12
C SER A 17 -13.51 20.03 17.12
N LEU A 18 -14.46 19.71 16.23
CA LEU A 18 -14.70 18.35 15.82
C LEU A 18 -13.42 17.88 15.14
N GLN A 19 -12.47 17.40 15.95
CA GLN A 19 -11.43 16.53 15.45
C GLN A 19 -12.19 15.27 15.02
N ALA A 20 -12.39 15.14 13.71
CA ALA A 20 -12.72 13.86 13.12
C ALA A 20 -11.56 12.93 13.52
N TRP A 21 -11.77 12.12 14.55
CA TRP A 21 -10.88 11.02 14.86
C TRP A 21 -10.95 10.10 13.64
N ALA A 22 -9.95 10.19 12.77
CA ALA A 22 -9.67 9.10 11.86
C ALA A 22 -9.49 7.88 12.76
N ALA A 23 -10.34 6.87 12.60
CA ALA A 23 -10.26 5.65 13.40
C ALA A 23 -8.84 5.07 13.21
N GLU A 24 -8.13 4.92 14.31
CA GLU A 24 -6.76 4.38 14.29
C GLU A 24 -6.80 2.96 13.71
N ILE A 25 -5.94 2.70 12.74
CA ILE A 25 -5.84 1.38 12.10
C ILE A 25 -5.40 0.34 13.13
N ASN A 26 -6.17 -0.72 13.28
CA ASN A 26 -5.87 -1.80 14.19
C ASN A 26 -4.73 -2.68 13.64
N THR A 27 -3.51 -2.38 14.03
CA THR A 27 -2.31 -3.14 13.63
C THR A 27 -2.09 -4.43 14.44
N GLN A 28 -2.90 -4.71 15.48
CA GLN A 28 -2.76 -5.92 16.31
C GLN A 28 -3.55 -7.11 15.77
N ASP A 29 -4.43 -6.89 14.80
CA ASP A 29 -5.24 -7.88 14.13
C ASP A 29 -4.98 -7.82 12.62
N PRO A 30 -4.39 -8.86 12.00
CA PRO A 30 -4.00 -8.82 10.59
C PRO A 30 -5.19 -8.72 9.63
N TYR A 31 -6.35 -9.28 10.01
CA TYR A 31 -7.56 -9.20 9.20
C TYR A 31 -8.16 -7.80 9.23
N LYS A 32 -8.29 -7.22 10.42
CA LYS A 32 -8.76 -5.84 10.58
C LYS A 32 -7.79 -4.84 9.95
N LEU A 33 -6.49 -5.09 10.07
CA LEU A 33 -5.48 -4.27 9.41
C LEU A 33 -5.73 -4.19 7.90
N ILE A 34 -5.81 -5.33 7.22
CA ILE A 34 -5.99 -5.37 5.75
C ILE A 34 -7.35 -4.76 5.36
N GLU A 35 -8.43 -5.07 6.11
CA GLU A 35 -9.75 -4.50 5.85
C GLU A 35 -9.77 -2.98 6.00
N GLN A 36 -9.27 -2.46 7.11
CA GLN A 36 -9.28 -1.02 7.41
C GLN A 36 -8.39 -0.23 6.44
N VAL A 37 -7.18 -0.74 6.16
CA VAL A 37 -6.27 -0.12 5.19
C VAL A 37 -6.87 -0.12 3.79
N SER A 38 -7.51 -1.21 3.37
CA SER A 38 -8.20 -1.26 2.08
C SER A 38 -9.33 -0.24 2.01
N ASN A 39 -10.20 -0.20 3.02
CA ASN A 39 -11.33 0.74 3.07
C ASN A 39 -10.84 2.20 3.06
N GLN A 40 -9.84 2.53 3.89
CA GLN A 40 -9.25 3.87 3.94
C GLN A 40 -8.64 4.27 2.59
N THR A 41 -7.97 3.35 1.92
CA THR A 41 -7.37 3.58 0.59
C THR A 41 -8.45 3.86 -0.45
N PHE A 42 -9.53 3.07 -0.48
CA PHE A 42 -10.63 3.28 -1.42
C PHE A 42 -11.42 4.57 -1.12
N ASP A 43 -11.61 4.93 0.14
CA ASP A 43 -12.24 6.19 0.52
C ASP A 43 -11.37 7.39 0.13
N ARG A 44 -10.04 7.28 0.27
CA ARG A 44 -9.09 8.28 -0.23
C ARG A 44 -9.16 8.39 -1.75
N PHE A 45 -9.23 7.27 -2.45
CA PHE A 45 -9.35 7.22 -3.90
C PHE A 45 -10.62 7.94 -4.39
N LYS A 46 -11.77 7.67 -3.76
CA LYS A 46 -13.05 8.34 -4.09
C LYS A 46 -12.99 9.85 -3.82
N ARG A 47 -12.44 10.24 -2.67
CA ARG A 47 -12.31 11.64 -2.26
C ARG A 47 -11.41 12.42 -3.21
N ASP A 48 -10.29 11.83 -3.61
CA ASP A 48 -9.27 12.47 -4.44
C ASP A 48 -9.50 12.26 -5.95
N LYS A 49 -10.66 11.70 -6.35
CA LYS A 49 -10.96 11.33 -7.74
C LYS A 49 -10.71 12.46 -8.73
N ALA A 50 -11.12 13.68 -8.42
CA ALA A 50 -10.93 14.83 -9.31
C ALA A 50 -9.43 15.17 -9.54
N ILE A 51 -8.59 14.94 -8.54
CA ILE A 51 -7.13 15.13 -8.64
C ILE A 51 -6.53 14.00 -9.49
N ILE A 52 -6.94 12.76 -9.24
CA ILE A 52 -6.48 11.57 -9.96
C ILE A 52 -6.83 11.67 -11.46
N ASP A 53 -8.03 12.16 -11.79
CA ASP A 53 -8.45 12.32 -13.19
C ASP A 53 -7.62 13.37 -13.95
N GLN A 54 -7.02 14.35 -13.25
CA GLN A 54 -6.11 15.34 -13.81
C GLN A 54 -4.65 14.84 -13.87
N ASP A 55 -4.21 14.14 -12.82
CA ASP A 55 -2.84 13.61 -12.71
C ASP A 55 -2.84 12.24 -12.02
N LEU A 56 -2.67 11.19 -12.81
CA LEU A 56 -2.57 9.81 -12.31
C LEU A 56 -1.38 9.61 -11.35
N SER A 57 -0.36 10.48 -11.39
CA SER A 57 0.77 10.40 -10.46
C SER A 57 0.35 10.59 -9.01
N HIS A 58 -0.83 11.22 -8.76
CA HIS A 58 -1.41 11.34 -7.41
C HIS A 58 -1.67 9.96 -6.76
N LEU A 59 -1.85 8.91 -7.55
CA LEU A 59 -1.95 7.54 -7.02
C LEU A 59 -0.70 7.12 -6.25
N LYS A 60 0.50 7.62 -6.61
CA LYS A 60 1.73 7.37 -5.84
C LYS A 60 1.65 7.99 -4.45
N VAL A 61 1.04 9.16 -4.32
CA VAL A 61 0.83 9.82 -3.02
C VAL A 61 -0.12 8.96 -2.16
N ILE A 62 -1.24 8.53 -2.73
CA ILE A 62 -2.20 7.66 -2.02
C ILE A 62 -1.53 6.36 -1.56
N VAL A 63 -0.78 5.70 -2.41
CA VAL A 63 -0.05 4.48 -2.04
C VAL A 63 0.98 4.76 -0.94
N ALA A 64 1.74 5.84 -1.05
CA ALA A 64 2.76 6.19 -0.07
C ALA A 64 2.16 6.49 1.31
N ASP A 65 1.02 7.18 1.35
CA ASP A 65 0.37 7.61 2.59
C ASP A 65 -0.49 6.49 3.21
N GLU A 66 -1.30 5.80 2.40
CA GLU A 66 -2.32 4.88 2.90
C GLU A 66 -1.84 3.42 2.99
N LEU A 67 -0.96 2.97 2.09
CA LEU A 67 -0.53 1.56 2.04
C LEU A 67 0.85 1.33 2.67
N MET A 68 1.85 2.14 2.30
CA MET A 68 3.24 1.87 2.67
C MET A 68 3.53 1.85 4.18
N PRO A 69 2.83 2.58 5.06
CA PRO A 69 2.99 2.45 6.51
C PRO A 69 2.72 1.04 7.03
N TYR A 70 1.86 0.28 6.35
CA TYR A 70 1.39 -1.05 6.73
C TYR A 70 2.07 -2.19 5.94
N VAL A 71 3.05 -1.85 5.09
CA VAL A 71 3.87 -2.81 4.34
C VAL A 71 5.24 -2.92 4.97
N ASP A 72 5.70 -4.16 5.25
CA ASP A 72 7.08 -4.43 5.65
C ASP A 72 7.97 -4.53 4.41
N TYR A 73 8.12 -3.38 3.73
CA TYR A 73 8.92 -3.29 2.50
C TYR A 73 10.40 -3.61 2.72
N LYS A 74 10.93 -3.40 3.92
CA LYS A 74 12.31 -3.78 4.27
C LYS A 74 12.49 -5.28 4.28
N TYR A 75 11.57 -6.00 4.93
CA TYR A 75 11.57 -7.47 4.92
C TYR A 75 11.38 -8.00 3.49
N ALA A 76 10.43 -7.45 2.73
CA ALA A 76 10.20 -7.81 1.34
C ALA A 76 11.44 -7.57 0.48
N ALA A 77 12.12 -6.42 0.62
CA ALA A 77 13.37 -6.10 -0.08
C ALA A 77 14.46 -7.14 0.22
N TYR A 78 14.65 -7.50 1.49
CA TYR A 78 15.64 -8.52 1.88
C TYR A 78 15.31 -9.91 1.33
N LYS A 79 14.03 -10.26 1.27
CA LYS A 79 13.58 -11.50 0.62
C LYS A 79 13.91 -11.50 -0.87
N VAL A 80 13.67 -10.37 -1.54
CA VAL A 80 13.95 -10.21 -2.97
C VAL A 80 15.45 -10.27 -3.27
N MET A 81 16.31 -9.71 -2.43
CA MET A 81 17.77 -9.85 -2.55
C MET A 81 18.23 -11.30 -2.40
N GLY A 82 17.52 -12.11 -1.59
CA GLY A 82 17.81 -13.52 -1.38
C GLY A 82 19.26 -13.77 -0.92
N GLN A 83 19.99 -14.60 -1.64
CA GLN A 83 21.40 -14.93 -1.31
C GLN A 83 22.33 -13.71 -1.36
N TYR A 84 22.08 -12.76 -2.26
CA TYR A 84 22.89 -11.56 -2.44
C TYR A 84 22.85 -10.59 -1.25
N LEU A 85 21.89 -10.75 -0.34
CA LEU A 85 21.85 -9.96 0.90
C LEU A 85 23.15 -10.05 1.71
N ARG A 86 23.80 -11.23 1.70
CA ARG A 86 25.05 -11.45 2.43
C ARG A 86 26.28 -10.92 1.69
N GLU A 87 26.18 -10.73 0.39
CA GLU A 87 27.26 -10.29 -0.51
C GLU A 87 27.30 -8.76 -0.65
N THR A 88 26.29 -8.06 -0.13
CA THR A 88 26.16 -6.60 -0.23
C THR A 88 26.59 -5.90 1.05
N SER A 89 27.12 -4.67 0.90
CA SER A 89 27.44 -3.78 2.03
C SER A 89 26.17 -3.22 2.68
N ASP A 90 26.29 -2.66 3.89
CA ASP A 90 25.16 -2.02 4.59
C ASP A 90 24.61 -0.80 3.82
N ASP A 91 25.49 -0.04 3.16
CA ASP A 91 25.10 1.06 2.27
C ASP A 91 24.28 0.55 1.08
N GLN A 92 24.75 -0.48 0.40
CA GLN A 92 24.03 -1.09 -0.72
C GLN A 92 22.67 -1.61 -0.31
N ARG A 93 22.56 -2.28 0.86
CA ARG A 93 21.27 -2.74 1.40
C ARG A 93 20.33 -1.59 1.66
N THR A 94 20.82 -0.51 2.26
CA THR A 94 20.01 0.69 2.55
C THR A 94 19.49 1.31 1.26
N ARG A 95 20.36 1.55 0.28
CA ARG A 95 19.97 2.12 -1.01
C ARG A 95 19.02 1.19 -1.80
N PHE A 96 19.25 -0.12 -1.74
CA PHE A 96 18.34 -1.08 -2.36
C PHE A 96 16.95 -1.05 -1.71
N VAL A 97 16.85 -1.01 -0.37
CA VAL A 97 15.57 -0.95 0.35
C VAL A 97 14.78 0.30 -0.05
N GLU A 98 15.42 1.46 -0.12
CA GLU A 98 14.75 2.71 -0.52
C GLU A 98 14.34 2.70 -2.00
N ALA A 99 15.20 2.20 -2.89
CA ALA A 99 14.86 2.05 -4.30
C ALA A 99 13.70 1.06 -4.51
N PHE A 100 13.69 -0.04 -3.75
CA PHE A 100 12.62 -1.04 -3.79
C PHE A 100 11.30 -0.49 -3.24
N LYS A 101 11.34 0.31 -2.15
CA LYS A 101 10.17 1.02 -1.65
C LYS A 101 9.54 1.93 -2.71
N GLY A 102 10.35 2.75 -3.36
CA GLY A 102 9.88 3.62 -4.45
C GLY A 102 9.30 2.83 -5.62
N TYR A 103 9.94 1.72 -5.99
CA TYR A 103 9.43 0.79 -7.00
C TYR A 103 8.07 0.19 -6.63
N LEU A 104 7.88 -0.25 -5.36
CA LEU A 104 6.58 -0.76 -4.89
C LEU A 104 5.50 0.31 -4.97
N ILE A 105 5.80 1.55 -4.58
CA ILE A 105 4.85 2.67 -4.68
C ILE A 105 4.39 2.84 -6.13
N GLY A 106 5.32 2.86 -7.09
CA GLY A 106 4.99 2.97 -8.52
C GLY A 106 4.18 1.78 -9.02
N THR A 107 4.56 0.56 -8.62
CA THR A 107 3.88 -0.68 -9.02
C THR A 107 2.44 -0.74 -8.50
N TYR A 108 2.23 -0.41 -7.23
CA TYR A 108 0.88 -0.40 -6.65
C TYR A 108 0.03 0.76 -7.20
N ALA A 109 0.62 1.94 -7.40
CA ALA A 109 -0.06 3.05 -8.06
C ALA A 109 -0.53 2.67 -9.48
N GLN A 110 0.33 1.99 -10.25
CA GLN A 110 -0.03 1.48 -11.57
C GLN A 110 -1.15 0.44 -11.50
N ALA A 111 -1.15 -0.46 -10.52
CA ALA A 111 -2.22 -1.44 -10.32
C ALA A 111 -3.55 -0.77 -9.97
N LEU A 112 -3.53 0.30 -9.17
CA LEU A 112 -4.73 1.05 -8.79
C LEU A 112 -5.40 1.79 -9.96
N THR A 113 -4.71 1.99 -11.10
CA THR A 113 -5.34 2.59 -12.29
C THR A 113 -6.45 1.71 -12.88
N ALA A 114 -6.44 0.40 -12.57
CA ALA A 114 -7.48 -0.55 -12.99
C ALA A 114 -8.71 -0.54 -12.06
N TYR A 115 -8.63 0.15 -10.93
CA TYR A 115 -9.76 0.26 -10.02
C TYR A 115 -10.79 1.27 -10.56
N THR A 116 -12.04 0.84 -10.64
CA THR A 116 -13.18 1.69 -11.02
C THR A 116 -14.21 1.73 -9.88
N ASP A 117 -14.88 0.61 -9.63
CA ASP A 117 -15.96 0.47 -8.64
C ASP A 117 -16.09 -0.97 -8.10
N GLN A 118 -15.03 -1.78 -8.25
CA GLN A 118 -15.04 -3.15 -7.76
C GLN A 118 -15.30 -3.22 -6.25
N THR A 119 -16.02 -4.25 -5.84
CA THR A 119 -16.25 -4.55 -4.42
C THR A 119 -15.18 -5.51 -3.92
N VAL A 120 -14.67 -5.27 -2.71
CA VAL A 120 -13.75 -6.19 -2.04
C VAL A 120 -14.50 -6.96 -0.97
N ALA A 121 -14.55 -8.29 -1.10
CA ALA A 121 -15.10 -9.19 -0.10
C ALA A 121 -13.96 -9.82 0.69
N PHE A 122 -14.01 -9.70 2.02
CA PHE A 122 -13.03 -10.29 2.94
C PHE A 122 -13.52 -11.66 3.41
N GLU A 123 -12.61 -12.65 3.40
CA GLU A 123 -12.91 -13.96 3.96
C GLU A 123 -12.89 -13.91 5.49
N PRO A 124 -13.66 -14.78 6.18
CA PRO A 124 -13.69 -14.82 7.64
C PRO A 124 -12.29 -15.05 8.22
N PRO A 125 -11.95 -14.38 9.36
CA PRO A 125 -10.66 -14.57 10.01
C PRO A 125 -10.52 -15.97 10.60
N SER A 126 -9.31 -16.53 10.54
CA SER A 126 -8.91 -17.70 11.30
C SER A 126 -8.22 -17.30 12.62
N ASP A 127 -8.03 -18.26 13.55
CA ASP A 127 -7.25 -18.00 14.76
C ASP A 127 -5.78 -17.75 14.40
N PHE A 128 -5.31 -16.55 14.76
CA PHE A 128 -3.94 -16.10 14.50
C PHE A 128 -3.13 -15.89 15.79
N SER A 129 -3.69 -16.23 16.96
CA SER A 129 -3.10 -15.89 18.27
C SER A 129 -1.67 -16.41 18.44
N LYS A 130 -1.35 -17.57 17.89
CA LYS A 130 -0.03 -18.22 17.96
C LYS A 130 0.79 -18.09 16.68
N GLU A 131 0.21 -17.48 15.64
CA GLU A 131 0.84 -17.41 14.32
C GLU A 131 1.83 -16.27 14.24
N LYS A 132 2.93 -16.51 13.51
CA LYS A 132 3.93 -15.48 13.15
C LYS A 132 3.67 -14.89 11.76
N MET A 133 2.96 -15.62 10.93
CA MET A 133 2.55 -15.24 9.58
C MET A 133 1.15 -15.75 9.33
N VAL A 134 0.34 -14.95 8.62
CA VAL A 134 -1.02 -15.32 8.20
C VAL A 134 -1.25 -14.88 6.77
N ASP A 135 -2.16 -15.57 6.11
CA ASP A 135 -2.68 -15.21 4.80
C ASP A 135 -4.09 -14.63 4.98
N VAL A 136 -4.26 -13.37 4.62
CA VAL A 136 -5.57 -12.69 4.64
C VAL A 136 -6.14 -12.73 3.23
N SER A 137 -7.16 -13.54 3.02
CA SER A 137 -7.78 -13.74 1.71
C SER A 137 -8.89 -12.73 1.47
N VAL A 138 -8.90 -12.17 0.26
CA VAL A 138 -9.95 -11.28 -0.24
C VAL A 138 -10.32 -11.66 -1.66
N GLN A 139 -11.51 -11.28 -2.08
CA GLN A 139 -11.98 -11.41 -3.45
C GLN A 139 -12.33 -10.04 -4.01
N ILE A 140 -11.79 -9.72 -5.16
CA ILE A 140 -12.19 -8.53 -5.92
C ILE A 140 -13.32 -8.95 -6.86
N ILE A 141 -14.49 -8.33 -6.66
CA ILE A 141 -15.73 -8.65 -7.38
C ILE A 141 -16.02 -7.51 -8.33
N GLU A 142 -16.14 -7.84 -9.61
CA GLU A 142 -16.57 -6.95 -10.69
C GLU A 142 -17.79 -7.56 -11.39
N GLN A 143 -18.78 -6.72 -11.69
CA GLN A 143 -20.00 -7.21 -12.34
C GLN A 143 -19.68 -7.81 -13.72
N GLY A 144 -20.13 -9.02 -13.96
CA GLY A 144 -19.95 -9.71 -15.24
C GLY A 144 -18.59 -10.40 -15.43
N ARG A 145 -17.72 -10.41 -14.39
CA ARG A 145 -16.42 -11.10 -14.41
C ARG A 145 -16.29 -12.08 -13.24
N PRO A 146 -15.53 -13.17 -13.39
CA PRO A 146 -15.19 -14.02 -12.25
C PRO A 146 -14.44 -13.23 -11.16
N PRO A 147 -14.71 -13.51 -9.86
CA PRO A 147 -13.97 -12.87 -8.77
C PRO A 147 -12.47 -13.17 -8.86
N ILE A 148 -11.63 -12.16 -8.66
CA ILE A 148 -10.17 -12.30 -8.59
C ILE A 148 -9.78 -12.60 -7.13
N LYS A 149 -9.07 -13.69 -6.91
CA LYS A 149 -8.59 -14.08 -5.58
C LYS A 149 -7.26 -13.41 -5.27
N ILE A 150 -7.22 -12.68 -4.17
CA ILE A 150 -6.02 -12.03 -3.64
C ILE A 150 -5.77 -12.53 -2.21
N GLN A 151 -4.52 -12.81 -1.88
CA GLN A 151 -4.10 -13.11 -0.51
C GLN A 151 -2.98 -12.15 -0.12
N PHE A 152 -3.16 -11.44 0.97
CA PHE A 152 -2.11 -10.64 1.59
C PHE A 152 -1.39 -11.49 2.63
N LYS A 153 -0.08 -11.72 2.43
CA LYS A 153 0.74 -12.36 3.47
C LYS A 153 1.18 -11.31 4.47
N ALA A 154 0.75 -11.45 5.70
CA ALA A 154 1.12 -10.59 6.80
C ALA A 154 2.04 -11.31 7.79
N ARG A 155 2.95 -10.56 8.44
CA ARG A 155 3.83 -11.07 9.48
C ARG A 155 3.69 -10.27 10.75
N ARG A 156 3.85 -10.97 11.90
CA ARG A 156 3.86 -10.35 13.22
C ARG A 156 5.25 -9.77 13.50
N LEU A 157 5.29 -8.52 13.91
CA LEU A 157 6.50 -7.83 14.31
C LEU A 157 6.82 -8.07 15.80
N LYS A 158 7.97 -7.56 16.28
CA LYS A 158 8.41 -7.73 17.68
C LYS A 158 7.50 -7.05 18.70
N ASP A 159 6.82 -5.98 18.31
CA ASP A 159 5.84 -5.22 19.09
C ASP A 159 4.42 -5.80 19.00
N ASN A 160 4.28 -7.01 18.45
CA ASN A 160 3.03 -7.70 18.14
C ASN A 160 2.14 -7.04 17.08
N SER A 161 2.55 -5.93 16.48
CA SER A 161 1.85 -5.38 15.32
C SER A 161 2.05 -6.27 14.09
N TRP A 162 1.16 -6.14 13.11
CA TRP A 162 1.22 -6.85 11.84
C TRP A 162 1.54 -5.91 10.69
N LYS A 163 2.27 -6.42 9.71
CA LYS A 163 2.47 -5.75 8.41
C LYS A 163 2.38 -6.76 7.28
N ALA A 164 1.78 -6.34 6.17
CA ALA A 164 1.81 -7.10 4.94
C ALA A 164 3.23 -7.07 4.33
N PHE A 165 3.65 -8.16 3.68
CA PHE A 165 4.95 -8.21 3.01
C PHE A 165 4.91 -8.85 1.62
N ASP A 166 3.83 -9.54 1.27
CA ASP A 166 3.63 -10.16 -0.04
C ASP A 166 2.14 -10.11 -0.42
N LEU A 167 1.90 -10.11 -1.71
CA LEU A 167 0.58 -10.24 -2.31
C LEU A 167 0.62 -11.42 -3.29
N VAL A 168 -0.32 -12.33 -3.12
CA VAL A 168 -0.54 -13.47 -4.01
C VAL A 168 -1.81 -13.22 -4.80
N ALA A 169 -1.71 -13.14 -6.11
CA ALA A 169 -2.83 -12.95 -7.01
C ALA A 169 -3.00 -14.24 -7.84
N GLU A 170 -4.20 -14.83 -7.84
CA GLU A 170 -4.49 -16.07 -8.57
C GLU A 170 -3.45 -17.18 -8.31
N GLY A 171 -2.98 -17.31 -7.06
CA GLY A 171 -1.98 -18.28 -6.66
C GLY A 171 -0.52 -17.92 -6.96
N VAL A 172 -0.26 -16.77 -7.60
CA VAL A 172 1.10 -16.31 -7.93
C VAL A 172 1.58 -15.26 -6.94
N SER A 173 2.63 -15.56 -6.17
CA SER A 173 3.28 -14.60 -5.27
C SER A 173 4.06 -13.55 -6.07
N LEU A 174 3.70 -12.28 -5.86
CA LEU A 174 4.43 -11.16 -6.48
C LEU A 174 5.84 -11.04 -5.93
N LEU A 175 6.03 -11.32 -4.64
CA LEU A 175 7.35 -11.30 -4.00
C LEU A 175 8.28 -12.36 -4.57
N ALA A 176 7.79 -13.61 -4.72
CA ALA A 176 8.59 -14.70 -5.30
C ALA A 176 8.94 -14.43 -6.76
N SER A 177 7.99 -13.90 -7.54
CA SER A 177 8.23 -13.48 -8.92
C SER A 177 9.31 -12.40 -9.00
N LYS A 178 9.26 -11.40 -8.11
CA LYS A 178 10.26 -10.34 -8.05
C LYS A 178 11.60 -10.82 -7.54
N GLN A 179 11.65 -11.75 -6.60
CA GLN A 179 12.88 -12.39 -6.15
C GLN A 179 13.59 -13.08 -7.32
N SER A 180 12.87 -13.83 -8.12
CA SER A 180 13.45 -14.51 -9.29
C SER A 180 14.00 -13.52 -10.33
N GLU A 181 13.21 -12.49 -10.68
CA GLU A 181 13.61 -11.43 -11.62
C GLU A 181 14.88 -10.70 -11.15
N ILE A 182 14.83 -10.17 -9.92
CA ILE A 182 15.90 -9.32 -9.37
C ILE A 182 17.16 -10.14 -9.09
N SER A 183 17.04 -11.37 -8.59
CA SER A 183 18.21 -12.24 -8.41
C SER A 183 18.95 -12.50 -9.73
N ASN A 184 18.22 -12.71 -10.82
CA ASN A 184 18.82 -12.85 -12.15
C ASN A 184 19.51 -11.57 -12.61
N LEU A 185 18.90 -10.39 -12.38
CA LEU A 185 19.49 -9.10 -12.73
C LEU A 185 20.74 -8.80 -11.89
N ILE A 186 20.74 -9.07 -10.59
CA ILE A 186 21.93 -8.90 -9.74
C ILE A 186 23.08 -9.79 -10.24
N ARG A 187 22.76 -11.04 -10.60
CA ARG A 187 23.78 -11.97 -11.14
C ARG A 187 24.40 -11.47 -12.44
N GLN A 188 23.60 -10.85 -13.32
CA GLN A 188 24.06 -10.44 -14.65
C GLN A 188 24.71 -9.06 -14.64
N GLN A 189 24.23 -8.12 -13.83
CA GLN A 189 24.56 -6.70 -13.92
C GLN A 189 25.09 -6.11 -12.61
N GLY A 190 25.07 -6.88 -11.52
CA GLY A 190 25.43 -6.41 -10.18
C GLY A 190 24.35 -5.59 -9.49
N ILE A 191 24.51 -5.42 -8.17
CA ILE A 191 23.51 -4.76 -7.31
C ILE A 191 23.34 -3.27 -7.63
N GLU A 192 24.40 -2.56 -8.02
CA GLU A 192 24.37 -1.13 -8.33
C GLU A 192 23.48 -0.83 -9.56
N SER A 193 23.59 -1.65 -10.59
CA SER A 193 22.75 -1.52 -11.79
C SER A 193 21.28 -1.78 -11.46
N VAL A 194 20.99 -2.72 -10.56
CA VAL A 194 19.64 -3.01 -10.12
C VAL A 194 19.06 -1.87 -9.28
N ILE A 195 19.84 -1.27 -8.37
CA ILE A 195 19.43 -0.09 -7.61
C ILE A 195 19.07 1.07 -8.57
N THR A 196 19.92 1.32 -9.57
CA THR A 196 19.68 2.34 -10.60
C THR A 196 18.40 2.06 -11.36
N MET A 197 18.21 0.83 -11.84
CA MET A 197 17.00 0.41 -12.56
C MET A 197 15.73 0.61 -11.72
N LEU A 198 15.74 0.24 -10.43
CA LEU A 198 14.59 0.41 -9.53
C LEU A 198 14.26 1.90 -9.35
N ASN A 199 15.29 2.75 -9.17
CA ASN A 199 15.10 4.20 -9.08
C ASN A 199 14.53 4.80 -10.37
N ASP A 200 14.93 4.31 -11.53
CA ASP A 200 14.40 4.80 -12.81
C ASP A 200 12.95 4.33 -13.02
N LYS A 201 12.63 3.10 -12.62
CA LYS A 201 11.22 2.63 -12.60
C LYS A 201 10.33 3.46 -11.67
N THR A 202 10.86 3.94 -10.54
CA THR A 202 10.13 4.83 -9.62
C THR A 202 9.73 6.15 -10.28
N LYS A 203 10.55 6.69 -11.20
CA LYS A 203 10.29 7.95 -11.91
C LYS A 203 9.29 7.80 -13.06
N GLN A 204 8.97 6.58 -13.48
CA GLN A 204 8.04 6.35 -14.58
C GLN A 204 6.66 6.96 -14.29
N LYS A 205 6.06 7.54 -15.32
CA LYS A 205 4.70 8.06 -15.24
C LYS A 205 3.71 6.91 -15.01
N ILE A 206 2.63 7.23 -14.34
CA ILE A 206 1.49 6.32 -14.19
C ILE A 206 0.58 6.55 -15.39
N ASP A 207 0.28 5.49 -16.12
CA ASP A 207 -0.59 5.55 -17.30
C ASP A 207 -1.76 4.59 -17.11
N ARG A 208 -2.96 4.95 -17.53
CA ARG A 208 -4.07 3.99 -17.67
C ARG A 208 -3.67 2.98 -18.72
N LYS A 209 -3.59 1.71 -18.36
CA LYS A 209 -3.54 0.64 -19.34
C LYS A 209 -4.91 0.63 -20.03
N LEU A 210 -4.98 1.20 -21.21
CA LEU A 210 -6.10 0.94 -22.10
C LEU A 210 -6.03 -0.56 -22.40
N ASP A 211 -7.08 -1.29 -22.04
CA ASP A 211 -7.20 -2.70 -22.42
C ASP A 211 -6.95 -2.78 -23.91
N LYS A 212 -5.92 -3.52 -24.31
CA LYS A 212 -5.54 -3.68 -25.73
C LYS A 212 -6.59 -4.50 -26.50
N GLU A 213 -7.63 -4.97 -25.82
CA GLU A 213 -8.70 -5.78 -26.43
C GLU A 213 -9.79 -4.95 -27.13
N ASP A 214 -10.00 -3.68 -26.74
CA ASP A 214 -11.03 -2.83 -27.38
C ASP A 214 -10.58 -2.18 -28.71
N LYS A 215 -9.37 -2.44 -29.18
CA LYS A 215 -8.88 -1.93 -30.47
C LYS A 215 -8.77 -2.98 -31.58
N ALA A 216 -9.28 -4.19 -31.34
CA ALA A 216 -9.32 -5.28 -32.34
C ALA A 216 -10.74 -5.70 -32.75
N ALA A 217 -11.72 -4.83 -32.53
CA ALA A 217 -13.09 -5.01 -33.03
C ALA A 217 -13.45 -3.96 -34.07
#